data_741463d41c07e478c3c3c76eee8d8ac1
#
_entry.id   741463d41c07e478c3c3c76eee8d8ac1
#
_cell.length_a   1.000
_cell.length_b   1.000
_cell.length_c   1.000
_cell.angle_alpha   90.00
_cell.angle_beta   90.00
_cell.angle_gamma   90.00
#
_symmetry.space_group_name_H-M   'P 1'
#
loop_
_entity.id
_entity.type
_entity.pdbx_description
1 polymer ?
#
loop_
_entity_poly.entity_id
_entity_poly.type
_entity_poly.pdbx_seq_one_letter_code
_entity_poly.pdbx_strand_id
1 'polypeptide(L)'
;MAKARKVARRGARKSSRKPTPTPARRPASRAAKKAVTGAGRSAPANNVSSELLRRLERMQRQIATLEDIHAVRTLHFKYGYYIDMCLYDEACDLFAEDAEVMFLNGVFRGKAGARRLYCDWFRNLFTQGHNGPVHGFLLDHLQLQDIVEVAPDGRSAKGRFRALLLAGQHESKKERIRNNFPAQCWEGGIYENLYVKDRGVWKIRRLNYNMLWQADYGPGWANSGVHLPALTKLFPEDPHGPDELLPAVPNTWPNTRVVPFHYAHPVTGKAWK
;
A
#
# COMPACT_ATOMS: atom_id res chain seq x y z
N MET A 1 -27.63 -46.08 11.30
CA MET A 1 -26.93 -46.47 12.55
C MET A 1 -25.93 -45.36 12.92
N ALA A 2 -26.27 -44.59 13.94
CA ALA A 2 -25.52 -43.42 14.41
C ALA A 2 -24.50 -43.89 15.47
N LYS A 3 -23.23 -43.45 15.33
CA LYS A 3 -22.25 -43.54 16.41
C LYS A 3 -21.86 -42.17 16.88
N ALA A 4 -22.38 -41.78 18.03
CA ALA A 4 -21.98 -40.58 18.78
C ALA A 4 -20.55 -40.73 19.33
N ARG A 5 -19.70 -39.72 19.12
CA ARG A 5 -18.41 -39.58 19.79
C ARG A 5 -18.51 -38.55 20.94
N LYS A 6 -18.24 -39.05 22.14
CA LYS A 6 -18.13 -38.29 23.40
C LYS A 6 -17.03 -37.25 23.33
N VAL A 7 -17.33 -36.04 23.68
CA VAL A 7 -16.37 -34.95 23.95
C VAL A 7 -15.99 -35.00 25.44
N ALA A 8 -14.72 -35.17 25.73
CA ALA A 8 -14.16 -35.14 27.09
C ALA A 8 -13.90 -33.68 27.50
N ARG A 9 -14.52 -33.25 28.60
CA ARG A 9 -14.20 -32.01 29.31
C ARG A 9 -12.85 -32.14 30.01
N ARG A 10 -11.91 -31.24 29.73
CA ARG A 10 -10.69 -31.05 30.52
C ARG A 10 -10.81 -29.77 31.37
N GLY A 11 -10.46 -29.98 32.63
CA GLY A 11 -10.69 -29.09 33.75
C GLY A 11 -9.87 -27.79 33.75
N ALA A 12 -10.39 -26.83 34.45
CA ALA A 12 -9.82 -25.53 34.75
C ALA A 12 -8.58 -25.64 35.64
N ARG A 13 -7.47 -25.06 35.19
CA ARG A 13 -6.27 -24.82 36.03
C ARG A 13 -6.42 -23.49 36.74
N LYS A 14 -6.47 -23.55 38.08
CA LYS A 14 -6.37 -22.40 38.98
C LYS A 14 -4.96 -21.81 38.90
N SER A 15 -4.84 -20.54 38.56
CA SER A 15 -3.63 -19.74 38.66
C SER A 15 -3.53 -19.14 40.05
N SER A 16 -2.53 -19.57 40.84
CA SER A 16 -2.17 -18.97 42.12
C SER A 16 -1.32 -17.71 41.91
N ARG A 17 -1.85 -16.56 42.28
CA ARG A 17 -1.12 -15.30 42.39
C ARG A 17 -0.25 -15.30 43.65
N LYS A 18 1.06 -15.09 43.49
CA LYS A 18 1.97 -14.76 44.60
C LYS A 18 1.84 -13.27 44.98
N PRO A 19 1.90 -12.94 46.28
CA PRO A 19 1.86 -11.56 46.69
C PRO A 19 3.19 -10.83 46.54
N THR A 20 3.11 -9.56 46.17
CA THR A 20 4.22 -8.61 46.06
C THR A 20 4.68 -8.15 47.47
N PRO A 21 5.99 -8.00 47.70
CA PRO A 21 6.46 -7.51 49.01
C PRO A 21 6.37 -5.99 49.13
N THR A 22 5.91 -5.53 50.26
CA THR A 22 5.83 -4.13 50.73
C THR A 22 7.23 -3.60 51.04
N PRO A 23 7.59 -2.37 50.65
CA PRO A 23 8.89 -1.80 51.04
C PRO A 23 8.91 -1.29 52.47
N ALA A 24 9.97 -1.64 53.21
CA ALA A 24 10.23 -1.30 54.57
C ALA A 24 10.47 0.21 54.79
N ARG A 25 9.88 0.75 55.84
CA ARG A 25 10.11 2.10 56.38
C ARG A 25 11.55 2.24 56.89
N ARG A 26 12.26 3.23 56.43
CA ARG A 26 13.53 3.71 57.03
C ARG A 26 13.23 4.75 58.13
N PRO A 27 14.02 4.76 59.21
CA PRO A 27 13.82 5.72 60.33
C PRO A 27 14.41 7.09 59.99
N ALA A 28 13.75 8.11 60.53
CA ALA A 28 14.11 9.51 60.42
C ALA A 28 15.42 9.83 61.17
N SER A 29 16.38 10.45 60.51
CA SER A 29 17.54 11.07 61.15
C SER A 29 17.35 12.59 61.21
N ARG A 30 17.69 13.07 62.40
CA ARG A 30 17.56 14.41 62.99
C ARG A 30 18.25 15.50 62.13
N ALA A 31 17.54 16.60 61.91
CA ALA A 31 18.01 17.78 61.20
C ALA A 31 19.11 18.56 61.91
N ALA A 32 20.18 18.90 61.19
CA ALA A 32 21.05 20.00 61.53
C ALA A 32 20.65 21.21 60.67
N LYS A 33 20.24 22.29 61.33
CA LYS A 33 20.01 23.60 60.68
C LYS A 33 21.34 24.18 60.26
N LYS A 34 21.61 24.28 58.95
CA LYS A 34 22.61 25.17 58.36
C LYS A 34 21.87 26.25 57.60
N ALA A 35 22.03 27.49 58.02
CA ALA A 35 21.56 28.65 57.29
C ALA A 35 22.30 28.70 55.95
N VAL A 36 21.60 28.60 54.85
CA VAL A 36 22.10 28.84 53.53
C VAL A 36 21.52 30.15 53.05
N THR A 37 22.32 31.17 53.05
CA THR A 37 22.16 32.36 52.22
C THR A 37 22.33 31.93 50.76
N GLY A 38 21.26 31.51 50.13
CA GLY A 38 21.23 31.11 48.76
C GLY A 38 20.67 32.21 47.90
N ALA A 39 21.53 32.90 47.16
CA ALA A 39 21.11 33.66 45.99
C ALA A 39 20.37 32.71 45.04
N GLY A 40 19.03 32.78 45.02
CA GLY A 40 18.21 32.04 44.08
C GLY A 40 18.59 32.49 42.65
N ARG A 41 19.40 31.70 41.94
CA ARG A 41 19.48 31.76 40.48
C ARG A 41 18.13 31.30 39.97
N SER A 42 17.22 32.23 39.71
CA SER A 42 16.07 32.01 38.87
C SER A 42 16.59 31.53 37.53
N ALA A 43 16.38 30.26 37.17
CA ALA A 43 16.58 29.80 35.82
C ALA A 43 15.77 30.72 34.89
N PRO A 44 16.35 31.27 33.84
CA PRO A 44 15.69 32.30 33.05
C PRO A 44 14.42 31.73 32.44
N ALA A 45 13.29 32.39 32.68
CA ALA A 45 11.96 32.04 32.13
C ALA A 45 12.01 31.88 30.60
N ASN A 46 12.94 32.52 29.92
CA ASN A 46 13.22 32.38 28.49
C ASN A 46 13.66 30.97 28.06
N ASN A 47 14.26 30.17 28.95
CA ASN A 47 14.75 28.83 28.59
C ASN A 47 13.60 27.79 28.55
N VAL A 48 12.62 27.94 29.45
CA VAL A 48 11.43 27.08 29.51
C VAL A 48 10.53 27.33 28.29
N SER A 49 10.34 28.63 27.95
CA SER A 49 9.56 29.01 26.76
C SER A 49 10.18 28.48 25.46
N SER A 50 11.51 28.58 25.30
CA SER A 50 12.19 28.10 24.09
C SER A 50 12.13 26.57 23.96
N GLU A 51 12.24 25.84 25.07
CA GLU A 51 12.10 24.36 25.05
C GLU A 51 10.67 23.92 24.73
N LEU A 52 9.66 24.61 25.25
CA LEU A 52 8.26 24.36 24.94
C LEU A 52 7.97 24.63 23.46
N LEU A 53 8.46 25.71 22.87
CA LEU A 53 8.32 26.01 21.46
C LEU A 53 8.95 24.92 20.58
N ARG A 54 10.19 24.50 20.87
CA ARG A 54 10.81 23.38 20.14
C ARG A 54 10.02 22.08 20.22
N ARG A 55 9.42 21.80 21.39
CA ARG A 55 8.57 20.63 21.57
C ARG A 55 7.30 20.73 20.73
N LEU A 56 6.65 21.89 20.69
CA LEU A 56 5.48 22.14 19.84
C LEU A 56 5.81 21.98 18.36
N GLU A 57 6.93 22.54 17.90
CA GLU A 57 7.37 22.39 16.52
C GLU A 57 7.65 20.91 16.14
N ARG A 58 8.27 20.13 17.05
CA ARG A 58 8.45 18.68 16.83
C ARG A 58 7.12 17.96 16.72
N MET A 59 6.17 18.27 17.60
CA MET A 59 4.83 17.65 17.57
C MET A 59 4.09 18.02 16.31
N GLN A 60 4.14 19.28 15.86
CA GLN A 60 3.52 19.73 14.61
C GLN A 60 4.10 18.97 13.40
N ARG A 61 5.43 18.82 13.32
CA ARG A 61 6.05 18.03 12.26
C ARG A 61 5.63 16.56 12.30
N GLN A 62 5.53 15.96 13.48
CA GLN A 62 5.07 14.57 13.61
C GLN A 62 3.61 14.40 13.17
N ILE A 63 2.73 15.33 13.54
CA ILE A 63 1.34 15.35 13.12
C ILE A 63 1.26 15.48 11.60
N ALA A 64 1.94 16.46 11.01
CA ALA A 64 1.94 16.67 9.56
C ALA A 64 2.43 15.40 8.81
N THR A 65 3.46 14.72 9.32
CA THR A 65 3.93 13.46 8.72
C THR A 65 2.86 12.36 8.80
N LEU A 66 2.15 12.23 9.92
CA LEU A 66 1.07 11.25 10.07
C LEU A 66 -0.13 11.56 9.16
N GLU A 67 -0.49 12.85 9.03
CA GLU A 67 -1.52 13.31 8.10
C GLU A 67 -1.14 12.99 6.65
N ASP A 68 0.13 13.21 6.28
CA ASP A 68 0.64 12.89 4.94
C ASP A 68 0.65 11.40 4.65
N ILE A 69 1.05 10.57 5.61
CA ILE A 69 0.96 9.10 5.49
C ILE A 69 -0.49 8.68 5.27
N HIS A 70 -1.42 9.24 6.05
CA HIS A 70 -2.84 8.94 5.90
C HIS A 70 -3.39 9.40 4.55
N ALA A 71 -3.00 10.57 4.07
CA ALA A 71 -3.43 11.12 2.78
C ALA A 71 -2.93 10.26 1.60
N VAL A 72 -1.66 9.84 1.61
CA VAL A 72 -1.08 8.93 0.59
C VAL A 72 -1.79 7.58 0.61
N ARG A 73 -2.04 7.01 1.77
CA ARG A 73 -2.77 5.76 1.95
C ARG A 73 -4.19 5.86 1.38
N THR A 74 -4.90 6.93 1.73
CA THR A 74 -6.25 7.22 1.24
C THR A 74 -6.28 7.42 -0.28
N LEU A 75 -5.29 8.09 -0.85
CA LEU A 75 -5.15 8.27 -2.30
C LEU A 75 -5.03 6.92 -3.01
N HIS A 76 -4.18 6.02 -2.51
CA HIS A 76 -4.02 4.69 -3.09
C HIS A 76 -5.30 3.83 -2.97
N PHE A 77 -5.98 3.87 -1.84
CA PHE A 77 -7.25 3.14 -1.67
C PHE A 77 -8.34 3.66 -2.59
N LYS A 78 -8.43 4.98 -2.81
CA LYS A 78 -9.35 5.56 -3.80
C LYS A 78 -9.02 5.10 -5.22
N TYR A 79 -7.73 5.03 -5.57
CA TYR A 79 -7.31 4.44 -6.85
C TYR A 79 -7.86 3.01 -7.00
N GLY A 80 -7.71 2.15 -5.97
CA GLY A 80 -8.28 0.80 -5.99
C GLY A 80 -9.78 0.81 -6.27
N TYR A 81 -10.57 1.56 -5.51
CA TYR A 81 -12.02 1.65 -5.71
C TYR A 81 -12.42 2.16 -7.10
N TYR A 82 -11.68 3.12 -7.68
CA TYR A 82 -11.98 3.60 -9.03
C TYR A 82 -11.69 2.52 -10.09
N ILE A 83 -10.61 1.78 -9.94
CA ILE A 83 -10.27 0.66 -10.84
C ILE A 83 -11.29 -0.47 -10.72
N ASP A 84 -11.71 -0.85 -9.51
CA ASP A 84 -12.72 -1.88 -9.28
C ASP A 84 -14.05 -1.56 -9.97
N MET A 85 -14.42 -0.29 -9.97
CA MET A 85 -15.64 0.18 -10.61
C MET A 85 -15.42 0.63 -12.06
N CYS A 86 -14.28 0.37 -12.66
CA CYS A 86 -13.93 0.79 -14.04
C CYS A 86 -14.12 2.29 -14.28
N LEU A 87 -13.95 3.12 -13.25
CA LEU A 87 -14.00 4.58 -13.29
C LEU A 87 -12.62 5.11 -13.74
N TYR A 88 -12.29 4.88 -15.00
CA TYR A 88 -10.95 5.12 -15.54
C TYR A 88 -10.58 6.59 -15.64
N ASP A 89 -11.54 7.49 -15.89
CA ASP A 89 -11.29 8.93 -15.90
C ASP A 89 -10.92 9.41 -14.49
N GLU A 90 -11.66 8.99 -13.47
CA GLU A 90 -11.42 9.31 -12.07
C GLU A 90 -10.09 8.74 -11.58
N ALA A 91 -9.74 7.52 -12.01
CA ALA A 91 -8.43 6.94 -11.71
C ALA A 91 -7.30 7.75 -12.34
N CYS A 92 -7.45 8.18 -13.60
CA CYS A 92 -6.45 9.01 -14.29
C CYS A 92 -6.26 10.39 -13.65
N ASP A 93 -7.29 10.95 -13.02
CA ASP A 93 -7.19 12.24 -12.36
C ASP A 93 -6.35 12.24 -11.07
N LEU A 94 -6.08 11.05 -10.51
CA LEU A 94 -5.20 10.89 -9.35
C LEU A 94 -3.70 11.02 -9.70
N PHE A 95 -3.32 10.99 -10.96
CA PHE A 95 -1.93 11.02 -11.40
C PHE A 95 -1.39 12.45 -11.54
N ALA A 96 -0.10 12.61 -11.28
CA ALA A 96 0.65 13.81 -11.61
C ALA A 96 0.79 13.96 -13.15
N GLU A 97 1.01 15.18 -13.64
CA GLU A 97 1.14 15.44 -15.08
C GLU A 97 2.30 14.66 -15.72
N ASP A 98 3.40 14.51 -14.98
CA ASP A 98 4.61 13.79 -15.37
C ASP A 98 4.68 12.37 -14.78
N ALA A 99 3.53 11.76 -14.54
CA ALA A 99 3.44 10.43 -13.94
C ALA A 99 4.01 9.32 -14.83
N GLU A 100 4.31 8.18 -14.23
CA GLU A 100 4.67 6.94 -14.92
C GLU A 100 3.78 5.81 -14.42
N VAL A 101 3.17 5.05 -15.33
CA VAL A 101 2.47 3.82 -15.00
C VAL A 101 3.26 2.65 -15.58
N MET A 102 3.72 1.78 -14.69
CA MET A 102 4.42 0.56 -15.08
C MET A 102 3.42 -0.61 -15.01
N PHE A 103 3.13 -1.17 -16.17
CA PHE A 103 2.23 -2.30 -16.31
C PHE A 103 2.87 -3.37 -17.21
N LEU A 104 2.93 -4.60 -16.72
CA LEU A 104 3.72 -5.69 -17.30
C LEU A 104 5.19 -5.24 -17.47
N ASN A 105 5.70 -5.24 -18.71
CA ASN A 105 7.02 -4.73 -19.05
C ASN A 105 6.97 -3.35 -19.74
N GLY A 106 5.83 -2.67 -19.73
CA GLY A 106 5.65 -1.36 -20.36
C GLY A 106 5.71 -0.21 -19.35
N VAL A 107 6.22 0.94 -19.80
CA VAL A 107 6.16 2.21 -19.09
C VAL A 107 5.31 3.18 -19.91
N PHE A 108 4.21 3.63 -19.33
CA PHE A 108 3.31 4.64 -19.88
C PHE A 108 3.63 5.98 -19.23
N ARG A 109 4.10 6.96 -20.02
CA ARG A 109 4.65 8.22 -19.52
C ARG A 109 3.65 9.35 -19.59
N GLY A 110 3.68 10.16 -18.55
CA GLY A 110 2.80 11.31 -18.37
C GLY A 110 1.35 10.91 -18.13
N LYS A 111 0.52 11.89 -17.83
CA LYS A 111 -0.93 11.70 -17.69
C LYS A 111 -1.55 11.19 -19.01
N ALA A 112 -1.00 11.57 -20.16
CA ALA A 112 -1.41 11.06 -21.47
C ALA A 112 -1.16 9.54 -21.61
N GLY A 113 0.00 9.06 -21.16
CA GLY A 113 0.29 7.61 -21.13
C GLY A 113 -0.63 6.85 -20.19
N ALA A 114 -0.88 7.40 -18.99
CA ALA A 114 -1.86 6.81 -18.06
C ALA A 114 -3.26 6.71 -18.69
N ARG A 115 -3.73 7.77 -19.38
CA ARG A 115 -5.03 7.75 -20.08
C ARG A 115 -5.06 6.74 -21.20
N ARG A 116 -3.96 6.59 -21.97
CA ARG A 116 -3.84 5.57 -23.04
C ARG A 116 -3.99 4.16 -22.46
N LEU A 117 -3.39 3.86 -21.31
CA LEU A 117 -3.56 2.57 -20.65
C LEU A 117 -4.99 2.36 -20.13
N TYR A 118 -5.51 3.29 -19.34
CA TYR A 118 -6.78 3.11 -18.64
C TYR A 118 -7.99 3.48 -19.49
N CYS A 119 -7.97 4.66 -20.13
CA CYS A 119 -9.13 5.17 -20.84
C CYS A 119 -9.26 4.65 -22.27
N ASP A 120 -8.12 4.35 -22.94
CA ASP A 120 -8.17 3.85 -24.30
C ASP A 120 -8.09 2.32 -24.33
N TRP A 121 -7.12 1.70 -23.64
CA TRP A 121 -6.98 0.25 -23.69
C TRP A 121 -7.96 -0.46 -22.76
N PHE A 122 -7.89 -0.26 -21.43
CA PHE A 122 -8.70 -1.02 -20.48
C PHE A 122 -10.18 -0.75 -20.62
N ARG A 123 -10.58 0.50 -20.82
CA ARG A 123 -11.98 0.88 -21.06
C ARG A 123 -12.57 0.16 -22.27
N ASN A 124 -11.85 0.12 -23.39
CA ASN A 124 -12.33 -0.59 -24.59
C ASN A 124 -12.36 -2.10 -24.39
N LEU A 125 -11.32 -2.66 -23.73
CA LEU A 125 -11.21 -4.10 -23.52
C LEU A 125 -12.27 -4.63 -22.55
N PHE A 126 -12.42 -4.00 -21.41
CA PHE A 126 -13.23 -4.52 -20.30
C PHE A 126 -14.68 -4.03 -20.31
N THR A 127 -14.88 -2.77 -20.68
CA THR A 127 -16.18 -2.10 -20.56
C THR A 127 -16.74 -1.57 -21.88
N GLN A 128 -16.16 -1.95 -23.02
CA GLN A 128 -16.61 -1.59 -24.39
C GLN A 128 -16.75 -0.05 -24.56
N GLY A 129 -15.79 0.70 -24.02
CA GLY A 129 -15.75 2.16 -24.08
C GLY A 129 -16.56 2.88 -22.98
N HIS A 130 -17.25 2.15 -22.12
CA HIS A 130 -18.01 2.76 -21.01
C HIS A 130 -17.09 3.10 -19.82
N ASN A 131 -17.21 4.32 -19.29
CA ASN A 131 -16.55 4.70 -18.03
C ASN A 131 -17.48 4.34 -16.88
N GLY A 132 -17.21 3.21 -16.23
CA GLY A 132 -18.03 2.66 -15.16
C GLY A 132 -18.30 1.17 -15.32
N PRO A 133 -18.95 0.55 -14.34
CA PRO A 133 -19.20 -0.90 -14.34
C PRO A 133 -20.16 -1.32 -15.45
N VAL A 134 -19.94 -2.52 -15.99
CA VAL A 134 -20.79 -3.12 -17.01
C VAL A 134 -21.33 -4.47 -16.53
N HIS A 135 -22.51 -4.85 -17.03
CA HIS A 135 -23.14 -6.10 -16.66
C HIS A 135 -22.22 -7.31 -16.88
N GLY A 136 -22.09 -8.14 -15.87
CA GLY A 136 -21.39 -9.42 -15.94
C GLY A 136 -19.85 -9.31 -16.02
N PHE A 137 -19.26 -8.15 -15.77
CA PHE A 137 -17.83 -8.01 -15.57
C PHE A 137 -17.53 -7.77 -14.08
N LEU A 138 -16.61 -8.54 -13.52
CA LEU A 138 -16.08 -8.37 -12.17
C LEU A 138 -14.63 -7.98 -12.25
N LEU A 139 -14.27 -6.93 -11.53
CA LEU A 139 -12.91 -6.56 -11.20
C LEU A 139 -12.90 -6.10 -9.75
N ASP A 140 -12.12 -6.73 -8.90
CA ASP A 140 -12.06 -6.44 -7.48
C ASP A 140 -10.60 -6.55 -7.02
N HIS A 141 -9.95 -5.39 -6.79
CA HIS A 141 -8.55 -5.25 -6.39
C HIS A 141 -8.46 -4.87 -4.92
N LEU A 142 -8.48 -5.83 -4.03
CA LEU A 142 -8.28 -5.56 -2.61
C LEU A 142 -6.88 -4.95 -2.40
N GLN A 143 -6.86 -3.70 -1.93
CA GLN A 143 -5.64 -3.02 -1.50
C GLN A 143 -5.39 -3.35 -0.02
N LEU A 144 -4.46 -4.26 0.22
CA LEU A 144 -4.21 -4.84 1.55
C LEU A 144 -3.14 -4.06 2.32
N GLN A 145 -2.36 -4.79 3.17
CA GLN A 145 -1.36 -4.17 4.04
C GLN A 145 -0.42 -3.23 3.29
N ASP A 146 -0.11 -2.11 3.91
CA ASP A 146 0.73 -1.07 3.35
C ASP A 146 1.91 -0.69 4.25
N ILE A 147 2.95 -0.11 3.61
CA ILE A 147 4.04 0.61 4.27
C ILE A 147 4.24 1.90 3.48
N VAL A 148 4.05 3.04 4.14
CA VAL A 148 4.21 4.36 3.54
C VAL A 148 5.29 5.13 4.29
N GLU A 149 6.28 5.64 3.55
CA GLU A 149 7.33 6.53 4.05
C GLU A 149 7.25 7.87 3.34
N VAL A 150 7.08 8.95 4.11
CA VAL A 150 7.11 10.33 3.63
C VAL A 150 8.53 10.85 3.75
N ALA A 151 9.03 11.50 2.71
CA ALA A 151 10.34 12.12 2.73
C ALA A 151 10.41 13.26 3.77
N PRO A 152 11.59 13.57 4.32
CA PRO A 152 11.73 14.59 5.38
C PRO A 152 11.22 15.99 4.99
N ASP A 153 11.19 16.30 3.71
CA ASP A 153 10.69 17.58 3.18
C ASP A 153 9.15 17.64 3.05
N GLY A 154 8.46 16.52 3.29
CA GLY A 154 7.00 16.42 3.18
C GLY A 154 6.46 16.55 1.74
N ARG A 155 7.31 16.44 0.71
CA ARG A 155 6.92 16.67 -0.69
C ARG A 155 6.82 15.41 -1.54
N SER A 156 7.43 14.33 -1.10
CA SER A 156 7.36 13.04 -1.77
C SER A 156 7.15 11.93 -0.77
N ALA A 157 6.61 10.81 -1.24
CA ALA A 157 6.44 9.60 -0.44
C ALA A 157 6.63 8.35 -1.29
N LYS A 158 7.03 7.27 -0.64
CA LYS A 158 7.05 5.92 -1.19
C LYS A 158 5.98 5.10 -0.50
N GLY A 159 5.32 4.22 -1.26
CA GLY A 159 4.30 3.35 -0.69
C GLY A 159 4.34 1.97 -1.29
N ARG A 160 4.39 0.97 -0.43
CA ARG A 160 4.25 -0.44 -0.78
C ARG A 160 2.88 -0.91 -0.37
N PHE A 161 2.14 -1.53 -1.30
CA PHE A 161 0.83 -2.10 -1.02
C PHE A 161 0.75 -3.50 -1.60
N ARG A 162 0.15 -4.42 -0.88
CA ARG A 162 -0.19 -5.73 -1.43
C ARG A 162 -1.55 -5.65 -2.10
N ALA A 163 -1.65 -6.25 -3.30
CA ALA A 163 -2.93 -6.43 -3.97
C ALA A 163 -3.30 -7.91 -4.06
N LEU A 164 -4.58 -8.19 -3.88
CA LEU A 164 -5.22 -9.42 -4.28
C LEU A 164 -6.38 -9.05 -5.20
N LEU A 165 -6.34 -9.58 -6.42
CA LEU A 165 -7.32 -9.30 -7.43
C LEU A 165 -8.18 -10.54 -7.69
N LEU A 166 -9.48 -10.30 -7.81
CA LEU A 166 -10.45 -11.24 -8.35
C LEU A 166 -11.03 -10.62 -9.62
N ALA A 167 -10.99 -11.33 -10.72
CA ALA A 167 -11.53 -10.84 -11.96
C ALA A 167 -12.26 -11.95 -12.73
N GLY A 168 -13.22 -11.55 -13.55
CA GLY A 168 -13.95 -12.52 -14.35
C GLY A 168 -15.12 -11.95 -15.10
N GLN A 169 -15.82 -12.85 -15.77
CA GLN A 169 -16.97 -12.49 -16.57
C GLN A 169 -18.08 -13.55 -16.39
N HIS A 170 -19.21 -13.10 -15.87
CA HIS A 170 -20.37 -13.94 -15.65
C HIS A 170 -20.91 -14.53 -16.97
N GLU A 171 -21.48 -15.72 -16.94
CA GLU A 171 -22.04 -16.39 -18.13
C GLU A 171 -23.11 -15.57 -18.86
N SER A 172 -23.87 -14.75 -18.14
CA SER A 172 -24.90 -13.87 -18.72
C SER A 172 -24.34 -12.66 -19.49
N LYS A 173 -23.00 -12.43 -19.47
CA LYS A 173 -22.41 -11.35 -20.25
C LYS A 173 -22.44 -11.68 -21.74
N LYS A 174 -23.22 -10.89 -22.49
CA LYS A 174 -23.44 -11.12 -23.95
C LYS A 174 -22.15 -10.92 -24.74
N GLU A 175 -21.44 -9.82 -24.48
CA GLU A 175 -20.19 -9.48 -25.14
C GLU A 175 -19.03 -9.97 -24.30
N ARG A 176 -18.46 -11.12 -24.68
CA ARG A 176 -17.31 -11.70 -23.96
C ARG A 176 -16.05 -10.88 -24.17
N ILE A 177 -15.30 -10.71 -23.13
CA ILE A 177 -13.96 -10.08 -23.20
C ILE A 177 -13.07 -11.00 -24.05
N ARG A 178 -12.39 -10.41 -25.02
CA ARG A 178 -11.51 -11.10 -25.95
C ARG A 178 -10.15 -11.45 -25.31
N ASN A 179 -9.22 -11.97 -26.11
CA ASN A 179 -7.84 -12.25 -25.71
C ASN A 179 -7.68 -13.28 -24.60
N ASN A 180 -8.49 -14.35 -24.64
CA ASN A 180 -8.45 -15.44 -23.65
C ASN A 180 -8.64 -14.98 -22.19
N PHE A 181 -9.33 -13.86 -21.99
CA PHE A 181 -9.62 -13.41 -20.64
C PHE A 181 -10.44 -14.49 -19.91
N PRO A 182 -10.03 -14.94 -18.73
CA PRO A 182 -10.64 -16.05 -18.02
C PRO A 182 -12.08 -15.77 -17.61
N ALA A 183 -12.88 -16.82 -17.43
CA ALA A 183 -14.22 -16.70 -16.86
C ALA A 183 -14.13 -16.20 -15.41
N GLN A 184 -13.13 -16.65 -14.67
CA GLN A 184 -12.81 -16.20 -13.33
C GLN A 184 -11.35 -16.51 -13.00
N CYS A 185 -10.66 -15.55 -12.39
CA CYS A 185 -9.25 -15.70 -12.04
C CYS A 185 -8.89 -14.96 -10.75
N TRP A 186 -7.75 -15.35 -10.22
CA TRP A 186 -7.05 -14.72 -9.11
C TRP A 186 -5.76 -14.11 -9.60
N GLU A 187 -5.37 -13.01 -8.99
CA GLU A 187 -4.06 -12.43 -9.21
C GLU A 187 -3.53 -11.84 -7.90
N GLY A 188 -2.24 -11.99 -7.65
CA GLY A 188 -1.58 -11.38 -6.51
C GLY A 188 -0.35 -10.60 -6.91
N GLY A 189 -0.22 -9.41 -6.36
CA GLY A 189 0.88 -8.52 -6.69
C GLY A 189 1.27 -7.56 -5.57
N ILE A 190 2.24 -6.73 -5.90
CA ILE A 190 2.75 -5.68 -5.02
C ILE A 190 2.87 -4.39 -5.83
N TYR A 191 2.32 -3.33 -5.30
CA TYR A 191 2.62 -1.96 -5.71
C TYR A 191 3.86 -1.46 -4.99
N GLU A 192 4.80 -0.86 -5.73
CA GLU A 192 5.92 -0.05 -5.24
C GLU A 192 5.84 1.32 -5.88
N ASN A 193 5.13 2.22 -5.24
CA ASN A 193 4.71 3.48 -5.81
C ASN A 193 5.51 4.67 -5.31
N LEU A 194 5.56 5.72 -6.12
CA LEU A 194 6.01 7.04 -5.73
C LEU A 194 4.85 8.03 -5.77
N TYR A 195 4.80 8.91 -4.79
CA TYR A 195 3.80 9.97 -4.66
C TYR A 195 4.48 11.32 -4.56
N VAL A 196 3.82 12.35 -5.03
CA VAL A 196 4.28 13.75 -4.96
C VAL A 196 3.18 14.64 -4.42
N LYS A 197 3.54 15.60 -3.57
CA LYS A 197 2.64 16.65 -3.10
C LYS A 197 2.78 17.88 -3.99
N ASP A 198 1.82 18.11 -4.87
CA ASP A 198 1.74 19.28 -5.74
C ASP A 198 0.71 20.27 -5.21
N ARG A 199 1.12 21.49 -4.89
CA ARG A 199 0.26 22.54 -4.32
C ARG A 199 -0.60 22.08 -3.15
N GLY A 200 -0.01 21.28 -2.26
CA GLY A 200 -0.69 20.75 -1.07
C GLY A 200 -1.53 19.48 -1.30
N VAL A 201 -1.64 19.00 -2.53
CA VAL A 201 -2.42 17.80 -2.89
C VAL A 201 -1.49 16.65 -3.26
N TRP A 202 -1.67 15.48 -2.64
CA TRP A 202 -0.95 14.28 -3.00
C TRP A 202 -1.48 13.68 -4.31
N LYS A 203 -0.55 13.27 -5.20
CA LYS A 203 -0.81 12.64 -6.49
C LYS A 203 0.09 11.43 -6.69
N ILE A 204 -0.33 10.50 -7.53
CA ILE A 204 0.49 9.35 -7.92
C ILE A 204 1.53 9.83 -8.96
N ARG A 205 2.82 9.76 -8.62
CA ARG A 205 3.93 10.12 -9.51
C ARG A 205 4.46 8.91 -10.29
N ARG A 206 4.46 7.73 -9.65
CA ARG A 206 4.75 6.46 -10.30
C ARG A 206 3.86 5.39 -9.69
N LEU A 207 3.11 4.72 -10.54
CA LEU A 207 2.41 3.50 -10.18
C LEU A 207 3.19 2.33 -10.76
N ASN A 208 3.74 1.48 -9.90
CA ASN A 208 4.54 0.33 -10.29
C ASN A 208 3.91 -0.94 -9.73
N TYR A 209 3.09 -1.59 -10.55
CA TYR A 209 2.45 -2.84 -10.20
C TYR A 209 3.32 -4.03 -10.59
N ASN A 210 3.71 -4.81 -9.61
CA ASN A 210 4.48 -6.02 -9.76
C ASN A 210 3.57 -7.23 -9.56
N MET A 211 3.02 -7.77 -10.64
CA MET A 211 2.31 -9.05 -10.62
C MET A 211 3.28 -10.16 -10.22
N LEU A 212 2.93 -10.96 -9.23
CA LEU A 212 3.74 -12.07 -8.72
C LEU A 212 3.19 -13.41 -9.17
N TRP A 213 1.89 -13.55 -9.25
CA TRP A 213 1.21 -14.77 -9.69
C TRP A 213 -0.18 -14.46 -10.23
N GLN A 214 -0.65 -15.31 -11.11
CA GLN A 214 -1.99 -15.30 -11.65
C GLN A 214 -2.48 -16.74 -11.78
N ALA A 215 -3.77 -16.99 -11.60
CA ALA A 215 -4.32 -18.33 -11.66
C ALA A 215 -5.80 -18.32 -12.05
N ASP A 216 -6.21 -19.28 -12.85
CA ASP A 216 -7.63 -19.59 -13.03
C ASP A 216 -8.24 -20.09 -11.72
N TYR A 217 -9.49 -19.74 -11.46
CA TYR A 217 -10.17 -20.09 -10.22
C TYR A 217 -10.26 -21.61 -10.01
N GLY A 218 -10.65 -22.36 -11.05
CA GLY A 218 -10.84 -23.80 -10.98
C GLY A 218 -9.53 -24.58 -10.75
N PRO A 219 -8.53 -24.49 -11.66
CA PRO A 219 -7.25 -25.15 -11.51
C PRO A 219 -6.42 -24.61 -10.35
N GLY A 220 -6.63 -23.35 -9.98
CA GLY A 220 -5.87 -22.67 -8.93
C GLY A 220 -4.40 -22.42 -9.30
N TRP A 221 -3.65 -21.82 -8.39
CA TRP A 221 -2.25 -21.44 -8.63
C TRP A 221 -1.28 -22.61 -8.80
N ALA A 222 -1.69 -23.82 -8.46
CA ALA A 222 -0.85 -25.01 -8.64
C ALA A 222 -0.80 -25.47 -10.11
N ASN A 223 -1.82 -25.15 -10.91
CA ASN A 223 -2.01 -25.70 -12.25
C ASN A 223 -2.29 -24.66 -13.34
N SER A 224 -2.21 -23.37 -13.01
CA SER A 224 -2.43 -22.28 -13.95
C SER A 224 -1.14 -21.52 -14.24
N GLY A 225 -1.08 -20.91 -15.42
CA GLY A 225 -0.05 -19.97 -15.83
C GLY A 225 -0.58 -18.54 -15.91
N VAL A 226 0.31 -17.61 -16.30
CA VAL A 226 -0.02 -16.21 -16.52
C VAL A 226 -0.80 -16.04 -17.83
N HIS A 227 -1.89 -15.28 -17.79
CA HIS A 227 -2.75 -15.01 -18.95
C HIS A 227 -2.33 -13.77 -19.74
N LEU A 228 -1.61 -12.85 -19.11
CA LEU A 228 -1.20 -11.60 -19.75
C LEU A 228 0.21 -11.74 -20.31
N PRO A 229 0.37 -11.74 -21.64
CA PRO A 229 1.68 -11.77 -22.28
C PRO A 229 2.43 -10.45 -22.10
N ALA A 230 3.75 -10.50 -22.29
CA ALA A 230 4.55 -9.30 -22.38
C ALA A 230 4.10 -8.41 -23.53
N LEU A 231 4.20 -7.10 -23.34
CA LEU A 231 4.00 -6.12 -24.39
C LEU A 231 5.20 -6.17 -25.36
N THR A 232 4.93 -6.07 -26.66
CA THR A 232 5.94 -6.24 -27.70
C THR A 232 6.08 -5.03 -28.63
N LYS A 233 5.12 -4.10 -28.59
CA LYS A 233 5.06 -2.93 -29.45
C LYS A 233 4.94 -1.66 -28.64
N LEU A 234 5.56 -0.60 -29.15
CA LEU A 234 5.52 0.73 -28.59
C LEU A 234 4.40 1.57 -29.23
N PHE A 235 3.98 2.61 -28.53
CA PHE A 235 3.24 3.71 -29.14
C PHE A 235 4.17 4.50 -30.08
N PRO A 236 3.76 4.94 -31.29
CA PRO A 236 2.40 4.82 -31.86
C PRO A 236 2.17 3.60 -32.74
N GLU A 237 3.11 2.67 -32.88
CA GLU A 237 2.92 1.45 -33.67
C GLU A 237 1.73 0.62 -33.18
N ASP A 238 1.64 0.47 -31.84
CA ASP A 238 0.43 0.02 -31.16
C ASP A 238 -0.26 1.24 -30.55
N PRO A 239 -1.48 1.61 -30.97
CA PRO A 239 -2.21 2.74 -30.38
C PRO A 239 -2.41 2.65 -28.87
N HIS A 240 -2.38 1.44 -28.30
CA HIS A 240 -2.48 1.19 -26.86
C HIS A 240 -1.13 0.86 -26.21
N GLY A 241 -0.04 0.88 -26.98
CA GLY A 241 1.29 0.52 -26.53
C GLY A 241 1.88 1.49 -25.50
N PRO A 242 2.88 1.04 -24.72
CA PRO A 242 3.64 1.89 -23.82
C PRO A 242 4.59 2.81 -24.56
N ASP A 243 5.15 3.80 -23.88
CA ASP A 243 6.19 4.68 -24.40
C ASP A 243 7.58 4.04 -24.33
N GLU A 244 7.77 3.02 -23.48
CA GLU A 244 9.02 2.29 -23.31
C GLU A 244 8.71 0.83 -22.93
N LEU A 245 9.52 -0.10 -23.47
CA LEU A 245 9.53 -1.50 -23.07
C LEU A 245 10.74 -1.77 -22.19
N LEU A 246 10.50 -2.28 -21.00
CA LEU A 246 11.54 -2.76 -20.10
C LEU A 246 12.05 -4.15 -20.55
N PRO A 247 13.31 -4.50 -20.26
CA PRO A 247 13.81 -5.85 -20.52
C PRO A 247 12.96 -6.87 -19.78
N ALA A 248 12.54 -7.90 -20.46
CA ALA A 248 11.80 -9.09 -20.02
C ALA A 248 10.84 -8.90 -18.81
N VAL A 249 9.67 -9.49 -18.92
CA VAL A 249 8.72 -9.56 -17.80
C VAL A 249 9.40 -10.21 -16.60
N PRO A 250 9.35 -9.60 -15.45
CA PRO A 250 9.87 -10.19 -14.22
C PRO A 250 9.25 -11.57 -13.97
N ASN A 251 10.04 -12.49 -13.45
CA ASN A 251 9.58 -13.82 -13.11
C ASN A 251 8.30 -13.77 -12.27
N THR A 252 7.29 -14.49 -12.76
CA THR A 252 6.03 -14.73 -12.06
C THR A 252 5.95 -16.20 -11.69
N TRP A 253 5.04 -16.54 -10.78
CA TRP A 253 4.77 -17.92 -10.40
C TRP A 253 4.65 -18.86 -11.63
N PRO A 254 5.27 -20.06 -11.62
CA PRO A 254 5.96 -20.72 -10.50
C PRO A 254 7.37 -20.20 -10.16
N ASN A 255 7.93 -19.30 -10.96
CA ASN A 255 9.14 -18.60 -10.57
C ASN A 255 8.81 -17.54 -9.50
N THR A 256 9.74 -17.33 -8.58
CA THR A 256 9.56 -16.38 -7.49
C THR A 256 10.66 -15.34 -7.50
N ARG A 257 10.32 -14.12 -7.11
CA ARG A 257 11.26 -13.04 -6.95
C ARG A 257 10.92 -12.17 -5.75
N VAL A 258 11.91 -11.49 -5.23
CA VAL A 258 11.69 -10.44 -4.25
C VAL A 258 11.53 -9.12 -5.00
N VAL A 259 10.40 -8.45 -4.81
CA VAL A 259 10.25 -7.05 -5.21
C VAL A 259 11.07 -6.21 -4.23
N PRO A 260 12.04 -5.40 -4.67
CA PRO A 260 12.89 -4.61 -3.78
C PRO A 260 12.08 -3.77 -2.79
N PHE A 261 12.55 -3.69 -1.56
CA PHE A 261 11.92 -2.88 -0.53
C PHE A 261 12.44 -1.44 -0.60
N HIS A 262 11.55 -0.45 -0.48
CA HIS A 262 11.98 0.96 -0.40
C HIS A 262 12.41 1.38 1.01
N TYR A 263 12.19 0.53 2.00
CA TYR A 263 12.48 0.76 3.41
C TYR A 263 13.57 -0.18 3.95
N ALA A 264 14.23 0.24 5.01
CA ALA A 264 15.23 -0.57 5.71
C ALA A 264 14.56 -1.56 6.68
N HIS A 265 15.30 -2.59 7.06
CA HIS A 265 14.84 -3.56 8.06
C HIS A 265 14.64 -2.86 9.43
N PRO A 266 13.46 -2.93 10.06
CA PRO A 266 13.10 -2.08 11.19
C PRO A 266 13.95 -2.34 12.47
N VAL A 267 14.53 -3.53 12.59
CA VAL A 267 15.34 -3.90 13.77
C VAL A 267 16.84 -3.66 13.53
N THR A 268 17.34 -4.01 12.33
CA THR A 268 18.79 -3.95 12.05
C THR A 268 19.21 -2.68 11.32
N GLY A 269 18.27 -1.90 10.79
CA GLY A 269 18.55 -0.72 9.96
C GLY A 269 19.18 -1.02 8.60
N LYS A 270 19.37 -2.29 8.24
CA LYS A 270 19.98 -2.67 6.96
C LYS A 270 19.00 -2.52 5.81
N ALA A 271 19.44 -1.87 4.73
CA ALA A 271 18.70 -1.87 3.49
C ALA A 271 18.71 -3.28 2.86
N TRP A 272 17.65 -3.63 2.15
CA TRP A 272 17.61 -4.81 1.30
C TRP A 272 18.54 -4.57 0.09
N LYS A 273 19.37 -5.57 -0.22
CA LYS A 273 20.30 -5.55 -1.37
C LYS A 273 19.77 -6.43 -2.49
#